data_fc6ab7f8a56ed6f5db73b35a6dac9bd7
#
_entry.id   fc6ab7f8a56ed6f5db73b35a6dac9bd7
#
_cell.length_a   1.000
_cell.length_b   1.000
_cell.length_c   1.000
_cell.angle_alpha   90.00
_cell.angle_beta   90.00
_cell.angle_gamma   90.00
#
_symmetry.space_group_name_H-M   'P 1'
#
loop_
_entity.id
_entity.type
_entity.pdbx_description
1 polymer ?
#
loop_
_entity_poly.entity_id
_entity_poly.type
_entity_poly.pdbx_seq_one_letter_code
_entity_poly.pdbx_strand_id
1 'polypeptide(L)'
;MNPKFIIFTGPMFGSKTTRLFAALDRYKYQKRNIIAFKPGIDDRYCETSIVTHSGGSMPARVVNSGMEIHQYISHHDEYDVIAVDEAFMIPGASWVLIDLFKKGKTIVVSSLDLSATGKAFDEIEAMFPWATHIEKCPAVCTVCGQDAYYTHKKVEDIAEITVGGAELYEPRCWKHHSYFNEI
;
A
#
# COMPACT_ATOMS: atom_id res chain seq x y z
N MET A 1 -23.46 -9.11 -0.17
CA MET A 1 -22.95 -7.72 -0.37
C MET A 1 -22.01 -7.80 -1.57
N ASN A 2 -22.03 -6.84 -2.49
CA ASN A 2 -21.07 -6.85 -3.60
C ASN A 2 -19.64 -6.64 -3.07
N PRO A 3 -18.67 -7.44 -3.48
CA PRO A 3 -17.28 -7.26 -3.08
C PRO A 3 -16.76 -5.91 -3.60
N LYS A 4 -15.75 -5.37 -2.91
CA LYS A 4 -15.09 -4.12 -3.30
C LYS A 4 -13.60 -4.37 -3.47
N PHE A 5 -12.99 -3.67 -4.40
CA PHE A 5 -11.54 -3.59 -4.55
C PHE A 5 -11.13 -2.13 -4.33
N ILE A 6 -10.58 -1.84 -3.16
CA ILE A 6 -10.27 -0.49 -2.71
C ILE A 6 -8.75 -0.32 -2.67
N ILE A 7 -8.23 0.73 -3.29
CA ILE A 7 -6.80 1.05 -3.31
C ILE A 7 -6.57 2.45 -2.76
N PHE A 8 -5.79 2.53 -1.68
CA PHE A 8 -5.22 3.77 -1.18
C PHE A 8 -3.79 3.88 -1.67
N THR A 9 -3.51 4.84 -2.52
CA THR A 9 -2.21 4.99 -3.18
C THR A 9 -1.65 6.39 -3.02
N GLY A 10 -0.44 6.63 -3.52
CA GLY A 10 0.23 7.92 -3.43
C GLY A 10 1.63 7.83 -2.84
N PRO A 11 2.29 8.96 -2.56
CA PRO A 11 3.68 9.01 -2.13
C PRO A 11 3.86 8.46 -0.71
N MET A 12 5.11 8.32 -0.31
CA MET A 12 5.44 8.13 1.11
C MET A 12 4.87 9.29 1.93
N PHE A 13 4.49 9.00 3.18
CA PHE A 13 3.89 9.96 4.13
C PHE A 13 2.49 10.47 3.74
N GLY A 14 1.83 9.88 2.72
CA GLY A 14 0.47 10.23 2.29
C GLY A 14 -0.66 9.63 3.15
N SER A 15 -0.38 9.14 4.36
CA SER A 15 -1.38 8.56 5.29
C SER A 15 -2.19 7.38 4.72
N LYS A 16 -1.65 6.64 3.75
CA LYS A 16 -2.29 5.50 3.10
C LYS A 16 -2.70 4.41 4.10
N THR A 17 -1.78 4.01 4.99
CA THR A 17 -2.04 3.00 6.04
C THR A 17 -3.13 3.46 7.02
N THR A 18 -3.20 4.76 7.33
CA THR A 18 -4.29 5.33 8.14
C THR A 18 -5.64 5.21 7.44
N ARG A 19 -5.69 5.45 6.12
CA ARG A 19 -6.90 5.27 5.30
C ARG A 19 -7.31 3.80 5.22
N LEU A 20 -6.33 2.90 5.05
CA LEU A 20 -6.55 1.46 5.14
C LEU A 20 -7.26 1.09 6.46
N PHE A 21 -6.74 1.56 7.60
CA PHE A 21 -7.33 1.28 8.92
C PHE A 21 -8.75 1.81 9.03
N ALA A 22 -9.00 3.05 8.61
CA ALA A 22 -10.34 3.63 8.65
C ALA A 22 -11.34 2.84 7.80
N ALA A 23 -10.92 2.34 6.64
CA ALA A 23 -11.75 1.47 5.81
C ALA A 23 -12.04 0.13 6.51
N LEU A 24 -11.03 -0.48 7.14
CA LEU A 24 -11.16 -1.76 7.82
C LEU A 24 -12.03 -1.67 9.08
N ASP A 25 -11.96 -0.56 9.82
CA ASP A 25 -12.83 -0.35 10.98
C ASP A 25 -14.30 -0.40 10.59
N ARG A 26 -14.67 0.16 9.43
CA ARG A 26 -16.03 0.04 8.91
C ARG A 26 -16.47 -1.42 8.74
N TYR A 27 -15.58 -2.28 8.21
CA TYR A 27 -15.88 -3.71 8.04
C TYR A 27 -15.94 -4.45 9.38
N LYS A 28 -15.16 -4.06 10.39
CA LYS A 28 -15.26 -4.58 11.76
C LYS A 28 -16.65 -4.29 12.35
N TYR A 29 -17.15 -3.04 12.21
CA TYR A 29 -18.51 -2.70 12.65
C TYR A 29 -19.61 -3.50 11.91
N GLN A 30 -19.33 -3.92 10.67
CA GLN A 30 -20.19 -4.82 9.91
C GLN A 30 -20.04 -6.30 10.32
N LYS A 31 -19.21 -6.60 11.33
CA LYS A 31 -18.89 -7.96 11.81
C LYS A 31 -18.33 -8.87 10.73
N ARG A 32 -17.50 -8.31 9.84
CA ARG A 32 -16.80 -9.05 8.80
C ARG A 32 -15.49 -9.62 9.34
N ASN A 33 -15.15 -10.83 8.89
CA ASN A 33 -13.85 -11.45 9.17
C ASN A 33 -12.78 -10.80 8.31
N ILE A 34 -11.78 -10.20 8.94
CA ILE A 34 -10.72 -9.45 8.29
C ILE A 34 -9.38 -10.11 8.54
N ILE A 35 -8.57 -10.25 7.52
CA ILE A 35 -7.16 -10.59 7.61
C ILE A 35 -6.32 -9.50 6.95
N ALA A 36 -5.18 -9.17 7.55
CA ALA A 36 -4.22 -8.23 6.98
C ALA A 36 -2.87 -8.88 6.73
N PHE A 37 -2.23 -8.49 5.63
CA PHE A 37 -0.90 -8.92 5.23
C PHE A 37 0.01 -7.72 5.03
N LYS A 38 1.31 -7.92 5.24
CA LYS A 38 2.36 -6.94 4.97
C LYS A 38 3.62 -7.64 4.45
N PRO A 39 4.50 -6.93 3.71
CA PRO A 39 5.74 -7.53 3.21
C PRO A 39 6.74 -7.81 4.33
N GLY A 40 7.48 -8.92 4.20
CA GLY A 40 8.54 -9.30 5.16
C GLY A 40 9.78 -8.42 5.06
N ILE A 41 10.01 -7.79 3.92
CA ILE A 41 11.11 -6.85 3.71
C ILE A 41 10.94 -5.53 4.47
N ASP A 42 9.72 -5.20 4.90
CA ASP A 42 9.44 -3.99 5.67
C ASP A 42 9.60 -4.26 7.17
N ASP A 43 10.83 -4.16 7.66
CA ASP A 43 11.23 -4.36 9.07
C ASP A 43 11.19 -3.06 9.92
N ARG A 44 10.79 -1.93 9.32
CA ARG A 44 10.78 -0.60 9.95
C ARG A 44 9.94 -0.49 11.22
N TYR A 45 8.97 -1.40 11.37
CA TYR A 45 8.02 -1.41 12.48
C TYR A 45 7.89 -2.82 13.07
N CYS A 46 6.78 -3.15 13.71
CA CYS A 46 6.55 -4.44 14.35
C CYS A 46 6.43 -5.59 13.33
N GLU A 47 7.09 -6.74 13.58
CA GLU A 47 7.05 -7.92 12.70
C GLU A 47 5.65 -8.49 12.49
N THR A 48 4.75 -8.34 13.47
CA THR A 48 3.43 -8.99 13.47
C THR A 48 2.26 -8.01 13.37
N SER A 49 2.52 -6.73 13.08
CA SER A 49 1.48 -5.72 13.00
C SER A 49 1.78 -4.68 11.92
N ILE A 50 0.73 -4.17 11.30
CA ILE A 50 0.78 -2.92 10.55
C ILE A 50 0.62 -1.78 11.56
N VAL A 51 1.47 -0.75 11.45
CA VAL A 51 1.47 0.39 12.36
C VAL A 51 1.35 1.69 11.57
N THR A 52 0.48 2.60 12.01
CA THR A 52 0.37 3.94 11.42
C THR A 52 1.36 4.90 12.08
N HIS A 53 1.76 5.96 11.39
CA HIS A 53 2.59 7.04 11.95
C HIS A 53 1.95 7.73 13.18
N SER A 54 0.63 7.65 13.31
CA SER A 54 -0.13 8.18 14.45
C SER A 54 -0.29 7.20 15.62
N GLY A 55 0.36 6.02 15.56
CA GLY A 55 0.37 5.03 16.64
C GLY A 55 -0.77 4.00 16.60
N GLY A 56 -1.63 4.03 15.58
CA GLY A 56 -2.61 2.94 15.37
C GLY A 56 -1.90 1.65 14.99
N SER A 57 -2.37 0.51 15.50
CA SER A 57 -1.81 -0.81 15.22
C SER A 57 -2.89 -1.84 14.92
N MET A 58 -2.60 -2.75 13.99
CA MET A 58 -3.47 -3.88 13.65
C MET A 58 -2.62 -5.13 13.39
N PRO A 59 -3.02 -6.29 13.94
CA PRO A 59 -2.34 -7.55 13.64
C PRO A 59 -2.31 -7.81 12.13
N ALA A 60 -1.16 -8.24 11.63
CA ALA A 60 -0.96 -8.60 10.23
C ALA A 60 -0.02 -9.78 10.11
N ARG A 61 -0.20 -10.54 9.06
CA ARG A 61 0.73 -11.62 8.71
C ARG A 61 1.79 -11.09 7.76
N VAL A 62 3.02 -11.46 8.05
CA VAL A 62 4.16 -11.18 7.18
C VAL A 62 4.16 -12.19 6.04
N VAL A 63 4.34 -11.70 4.80
CA VAL A 63 4.44 -12.51 3.59
C VAL A 63 5.53 -11.97 2.66
N ASN A 64 6.16 -12.87 1.91
CA ASN A 64 7.21 -12.52 0.95
C ASN A 64 6.73 -12.64 -0.52
N SER A 65 5.55 -13.18 -0.73
CA SER A 65 4.97 -13.34 -2.08
C SER A 65 3.45 -13.42 -2.03
N GLY A 66 2.81 -13.14 -3.17
CA GLY A 66 1.39 -13.37 -3.36
C GLY A 66 0.99 -14.83 -3.17
N MET A 67 1.89 -15.78 -3.51
CA MET A 67 1.63 -17.21 -3.30
C MET A 67 1.41 -17.54 -1.83
N GLU A 68 2.13 -16.91 -0.90
CA GLU A 68 1.91 -17.12 0.55
C GLU A 68 0.54 -16.61 0.99
N ILE A 69 0.07 -15.48 0.43
CA ILE A 69 -1.30 -15.01 0.63
C ILE A 69 -2.31 -16.05 0.12
N HIS A 70 -2.12 -16.55 -1.09
CA HIS A 70 -2.99 -17.55 -1.71
C HIS A 70 -3.06 -18.83 -0.86
N GLN A 71 -1.92 -19.36 -0.47
CA GLN A 71 -1.84 -20.58 0.36
C GLN A 71 -2.55 -20.38 1.70
N TYR A 72 -2.34 -19.23 2.34
CA TYR A 72 -3.00 -18.95 3.61
C TYR A 72 -4.53 -18.92 3.46
N ILE A 73 -5.03 -18.13 2.51
CA ILE A 73 -6.48 -17.96 2.30
C ILE A 73 -7.13 -19.26 1.83
N SER A 74 -6.45 -20.12 1.07
CA SER A 74 -6.99 -21.42 0.64
C SER A 74 -7.29 -22.37 1.80
N HIS A 75 -6.62 -22.20 2.94
CA HIS A 75 -6.85 -22.96 4.18
C HIS A 75 -7.75 -22.23 5.19
N HIS A 76 -8.08 -20.97 4.92
CA HIS A 76 -8.81 -20.07 5.81
C HIS A 76 -9.85 -19.27 5.03
N ASP A 77 -10.87 -19.95 4.51
CA ASP A 77 -11.91 -19.33 3.66
C ASP A 77 -12.90 -18.45 4.43
N GLU A 78 -12.82 -18.44 5.77
CA GLU A 78 -13.68 -17.67 6.66
C GLU A 78 -13.52 -16.15 6.54
N TYR A 79 -12.44 -15.65 5.93
CA TYR A 79 -12.20 -14.22 5.77
C TYR A 79 -13.01 -13.61 4.62
N ASP A 80 -13.76 -12.55 4.93
CA ASP A 80 -14.55 -11.77 3.97
C ASP A 80 -13.73 -10.65 3.33
N VAL A 81 -12.78 -10.08 4.09
CA VAL A 81 -12.00 -8.90 3.73
C VAL A 81 -10.51 -9.21 3.85
N ILE A 82 -9.81 -9.00 2.76
CA ILE A 82 -8.36 -9.18 2.66
C ILE A 82 -7.72 -7.81 2.55
N ALA A 83 -6.90 -7.45 3.53
CA ALA A 83 -6.16 -6.20 3.54
C ALA A 83 -4.67 -6.45 3.25
N VAL A 84 -4.05 -5.57 2.48
CA VAL A 84 -2.61 -5.64 2.19
C VAL A 84 -2.00 -4.26 2.31
N ASP A 85 -1.03 -4.11 3.21
CA ASP A 85 -0.23 -2.89 3.30
C ASP A 85 1.08 -3.06 2.50
N GLU A 86 1.56 -1.96 1.92
CA GLU A 86 2.77 -1.92 1.10
C GLU A 86 2.81 -3.00 -0.01
N ALA A 87 1.69 -3.15 -0.72
CA ALA A 87 1.50 -4.24 -1.68
C ALA A 87 2.50 -4.24 -2.84
N PHE A 88 3.10 -3.07 -3.18
CA PHE A 88 4.14 -2.97 -4.22
C PHE A 88 5.40 -3.79 -3.90
N MET A 89 5.63 -4.10 -2.61
CA MET A 89 6.77 -4.90 -2.14
C MET A 89 6.51 -6.42 -2.12
N ILE A 90 5.31 -6.88 -2.49
CA ILE A 90 4.93 -8.29 -2.44
C ILE A 90 4.81 -8.83 -3.87
N PRO A 91 5.84 -9.49 -4.41
CA PRO A 91 5.79 -10.03 -5.77
C PRO A 91 4.62 -10.99 -5.97
N GLY A 92 3.82 -10.79 -7.02
CA GLY A 92 2.67 -11.61 -7.33
C GLY A 92 1.41 -11.28 -6.49
N ALA A 93 1.41 -10.21 -5.70
CA ALA A 93 0.24 -9.79 -4.93
C ALA A 93 -0.95 -9.48 -5.85
N SER A 94 -0.71 -8.82 -6.97
CA SER A 94 -1.76 -8.36 -7.88
C SER A 94 -2.63 -9.51 -8.39
N TRP A 95 -2.01 -10.57 -8.93
CA TRP A 95 -2.78 -11.67 -9.50
C TRP A 95 -3.58 -12.43 -8.43
N VAL A 96 -3.02 -12.61 -7.21
CA VAL A 96 -3.72 -13.26 -6.11
C VAL A 96 -4.90 -12.43 -5.62
N LEU A 97 -4.70 -11.13 -5.42
CA LEU A 97 -5.77 -10.25 -4.93
C LEU A 97 -6.90 -10.10 -5.97
N ILE A 98 -6.56 -10.06 -7.25
CA ILE A 98 -7.54 -10.06 -8.34
C ILE A 98 -8.33 -11.38 -8.36
N ASP A 99 -7.67 -12.53 -8.20
CA ASP A 99 -8.33 -13.83 -8.13
C ASP A 99 -9.28 -13.93 -6.93
N LEU A 100 -8.83 -13.49 -5.74
CA LEU A 100 -9.66 -13.45 -4.53
C LEU A 100 -10.86 -12.50 -4.69
N PHE A 101 -10.68 -11.35 -5.35
CA PHE A 101 -11.79 -10.45 -5.67
C PHE A 101 -12.82 -11.11 -6.60
N LYS A 102 -12.38 -11.81 -7.64
CA LYS A 102 -13.26 -12.59 -8.54
C LYS A 102 -14.03 -13.69 -7.80
N LYS A 103 -13.46 -14.23 -6.72
CA LYS A 103 -14.11 -15.20 -5.83
C LYS A 103 -15.04 -14.56 -4.78
N GLY A 104 -15.27 -13.24 -4.86
CA GLY A 104 -16.22 -12.52 -4.00
C GLY A 104 -15.63 -11.96 -2.71
N LYS A 105 -14.32 -12.02 -2.50
CA LYS A 105 -13.68 -11.37 -1.35
C LYS A 105 -13.56 -9.86 -1.58
N THR A 106 -13.70 -9.07 -0.53
CA THR A 106 -13.39 -7.64 -0.57
C THR A 106 -11.89 -7.45 -0.36
N ILE A 107 -11.28 -6.64 -1.21
CA ILE A 107 -9.84 -6.35 -1.18
C ILE A 107 -9.63 -4.89 -0.79
N VAL A 108 -8.73 -4.64 0.16
CA VAL A 108 -8.35 -3.28 0.59
C VAL A 108 -6.83 -3.20 0.60
N VAL A 109 -6.27 -2.33 -0.24
CA VAL A 109 -4.82 -2.21 -0.45
C VAL A 109 -4.35 -0.81 -0.09
N SER A 110 -3.21 -0.71 0.58
CA SER A 110 -2.41 0.52 0.65
C SER A 110 -1.05 0.28 -0.01
N SER A 111 -0.60 1.21 -0.85
CA SER A 111 0.64 1.04 -1.60
C SER A 111 1.16 2.33 -2.21
N LEU A 112 2.46 2.42 -2.44
CA LEU A 112 3.01 3.38 -3.38
C LEU A 112 2.54 3.03 -4.80
N ASP A 113 2.31 4.03 -5.63
CA ASP A 113 2.00 3.86 -7.06
C ASP A 113 3.21 4.12 -7.96
N LEU A 114 4.08 5.05 -7.56
CA LEU A 114 5.26 5.44 -8.31
C LEU A 114 6.53 5.31 -7.46
N SER A 115 7.59 4.87 -8.10
CA SER A 115 8.96 4.98 -7.57
C SER A 115 9.41 6.44 -7.52
N ALA A 116 10.52 6.71 -6.84
CA ALA A 116 11.12 8.05 -6.81
C ALA A 116 11.60 8.52 -8.20
N THR A 117 11.76 7.62 -9.16
CA THR A 117 12.11 7.92 -10.55
C THR A 117 10.88 8.09 -11.47
N GLY A 118 9.66 8.02 -10.93
CA GLY A 118 8.41 8.18 -11.68
C GLY A 118 7.96 6.95 -12.45
N LYS A 119 8.57 5.77 -12.19
CA LYS A 119 8.14 4.51 -12.77
C LYS A 119 7.00 3.93 -11.93
N ALA A 120 5.93 3.48 -12.58
CA ALA A 120 4.84 2.77 -11.90
C ALA A 120 5.34 1.42 -11.35
N PHE A 121 4.81 1.01 -10.21
CA PHE A 121 5.04 -0.33 -9.68
C PHE A 121 4.07 -1.33 -10.32
N ASP A 122 4.61 -2.38 -10.95
CA ASP A 122 3.87 -3.36 -11.74
C ASP A 122 2.68 -3.96 -10.98
N GLU A 123 2.87 -4.27 -9.68
CA GLU A 123 1.81 -4.84 -8.84
C GLU A 123 0.60 -3.90 -8.71
N ILE A 124 0.82 -2.60 -8.60
CA ILE A 124 -0.26 -1.61 -8.45
C ILE A 124 -0.88 -1.28 -9.80
N GLU A 125 -0.07 -1.14 -10.85
CA GLU A 125 -0.55 -0.92 -12.21
C GLU A 125 -1.53 -2.04 -12.64
N ALA A 126 -1.20 -3.29 -12.34
CA ALA A 126 -2.05 -4.44 -12.66
C ALA A 126 -3.39 -4.45 -11.88
N MET A 127 -3.43 -3.88 -10.67
CA MET A 127 -4.64 -3.83 -9.85
C MET A 127 -5.61 -2.71 -10.23
N PHE A 128 -5.13 -1.59 -10.77
CA PHE A 128 -5.97 -0.42 -11.05
C PHE A 128 -7.22 -0.71 -11.90
N PRO A 129 -7.17 -1.50 -12.99
CA PRO A 129 -8.36 -1.80 -13.79
C PRO A 129 -9.46 -2.56 -13.02
N TRP A 130 -9.10 -3.25 -11.94
CA TRP A 130 -10.02 -4.04 -11.12
C TRP A 130 -10.59 -3.26 -9.94
N ALA A 131 -10.02 -2.11 -9.62
CA ALA A 131 -10.43 -1.32 -8.48
C ALA A 131 -11.83 -0.76 -8.66
N THR A 132 -12.66 -0.91 -7.62
CA THR A 132 -13.97 -0.27 -7.52
C THR A 132 -13.87 1.13 -6.87
N HIS A 133 -12.76 1.41 -6.21
CA HIS A 133 -12.43 2.70 -5.61
C HIS A 133 -10.90 2.87 -5.54
N ILE A 134 -10.43 4.01 -6.03
CA ILE A 134 -9.03 4.42 -5.92
C ILE A 134 -9.00 5.80 -5.25
N GLU A 135 -8.22 5.91 -4.19
CA GLU A 135 -7.93 7.21 -3.56
C GLU A 135 -6.43 7.48 -3.62
N LYS A 136 -6.05 8.56 -4.32
CA LYS A 136 -4.68 9.04 -4.32
C LYS A 136 -4.49 10.02 -3.16
N CYS A 137 -3.78 9.55 -2.12
CA CYS A 137 -3.58 10.25 -0.85
C CYS A 137 -2.41 11.23 -0.97
N PRO A 138 -2.60 12.53 -0.84
CA PRO A 138 -1.49 13.47 -0.85
C PRO A 138 -0.71 13.41 0.47
N ALA A 139 0.59 13.68 0.36
CA ALA A 139 1.43 14.10 1.48
C ALA A 139 1.60 15.62 1.46
N VAL A 140 2.45 16.17 2.32
CA VAL A 140 2.79 17.58 2.34
C VAL A 140 4.21 17.77 1.82
N CYS A 141 4.37 18.62 0.81
CA CYS A 141 5.68 18.93 0.23
C CYS A 141 6.60 19.56 1.28
N THR A 142 7.76 18.96 1.50
CA THR A 142 8.74 19.43 2.49
C THR A 142 9.33 20.80 2.16
N VAL A 143 9.21 21.27 0.90
CA VAL A 143 9.76 22.56 0.46
C VAL A 143 8.76 23.70 0.61
N CYS A 144 7.48 23.48 0.24
CA CYS A 144 6.53 24.59 0.13
C CYS A 144 5.21 24.38 0.89
N GLY A 145 5.02 23.24 1.56
CA GLY A 145 3.81 22.96 2.33
C GLY A 145 2.54 22.67 1.50
N GLN A 146 2.63 22.62 0.16
CA GLN A 146 1.51 22.25 -0.69
C GLN A 146 1.35 20.75 -0.80
N ASP A 147 0.22 20.28 -1.35
CA ASP A 147 -0.01 18.86 -1.61
C ASP A 147 1.11 18.27 -2.46
N ALA A 148 1.61 17.12 -2.02
CA ALA A 148 2.68 16.38 -2.66
C ALA A 148 2.19 15.00 -3.07
N TYR A 149 2.40 14.65 -4.34
CA TYR A 149 1.99 13.35 -4.91
C TYR A 149 3.16 12.47 -5.34
N TYR A 150 4.39 12.90 -5.09
CA TYR A 150 5.61 12.23 -5.56
C TYR A 150 6.57 12.00 -4.41
N THR A 151 7.20 10.83 -4.42
CA THR A 151 8.27 10.49 -3.48
C THR A 151 9.60 10.91 -4.08
N HIS A 152 10.35 11.72 -3.36
CA HIS A 152 11.71 12.11 -3.73
C HIS A 152 12.72 11.32 -2.89
N LYS A 153 13.72 10.72 -3.54
CA LYS A 153 14.82 10.02 -2.88
C LYS A 153 15.95 11.01 -2.63
N LYS A 154 16.41 11.12 -1.38
CA LYS A 154 17.43 12.10 -0.95
C LYS A 154 18.85 11.66 -1.27
N VAL A 155 19.05 10.38 -1.54
CA VAL A 155 20.35 9.77 -1.81
C VAL A 155 20.39 9.23 -3.23
N GLU A 156 21.51 9.39 -3.90
CA GLU A 156 21.76 8.76 -5.19
C GLU A 156 22.05 7.28 -4.97
N ASP A 157 21.09 6.44 -5.33
CA ASP A 157 21.19 4.99 -5.30
C ASP A 157 20.46 4.44 -6.53
N ILE A 158 20.98 3.38 -7.12
CA ILE A 158 20.46 2.79 -8.36
C ILE A 158 19.25 1.88 -8.10
N ALA A 159 19.04 1.42 -6.85
CA ALA A 159 17.96 0.52 -6.52
C ALA A 159 16.60 1.21 -6.63
N GLU A 160 15.68 0.60 -7.36
CA GLU A 160 14.29 1.08 -7.52
C GLU A 160 13.51 1.04 -6.20
N ILE A 161 13.76 0.02 -5.41
CA ILE A 161 13.20 -0.16 -4.06
C ILE A 161 14.34 -0.21 -3.06
N THR A 162 14.42 0.81 -2.21
CA THR A 162 15.30 0.82 -1.03
C THR A 162 14.41 0.97 0.19
N VAL A 163 14.46 0.01 1.11
CA VAL A 163 13.70 0.09 2.37
C VAL A 163 14.27 1.22 3.22
N GLY A 164 13.42 2.14 3.64
CA GLY A 164 13.81 3.28 4.46
C GLY A 164 12.65 4.24 4.70
N GLY A 165 12.85 5.17 5.61
CA GLY A 165 11.87 6.16 6.02
C GLY A 165 12.27 7.59 5.62
N ALA A 166 12.01 8.53 6.53
CA ALA A 166 12.26 9.95 6.33
C ALA A 166 13.74 10.32 6.15
N GLU A 167 14.65 9.43 6.52
CA GLU A 167 16.08 9.58 6.29
C GLU A 167 16.46 9.47 4.83
N LEU A 168 15.76 8.61 4.07
CA LEU A 168 16.03 8.36 2.64
C LEU A 168 15.07 9.06 1.70
N TYR A 169 13.83 9.33 2.15
CA TYR A 169 12.75 9.80 1.29
C TYR A 169 12.05 11.01 1.87
N GLU A 170 11.46 11.81 0.99
CA GLU A 170 10.58 12.89 1.36
C GLU A 170 9.51 13.13 0.29
N PRO A 171 8.33 13.66 0.67
CA PRO A 171 7.29 14.01 -0.29
C PRO A 171 7.59 15.34 -0.96
N ARG A 172 7.40 15.40 -2.27
CA ARG A 172 7.55 16.59 -3.09
C ARG A 172 6.34 16.81 -3.98
N CYS A 173 5.96 18.10 -4.15
CA CYS A 173 4.98 18.48 -5.16
C CYS A 173 5.63 18.50 -6.55
N TRP A 174 4.80 18.62 -7.59
CA TRP A 174 5.28 18.67 -8.97
C TRP A 174 6.36 19.73 -9.19
N LYS A 175 6.19 20.92 -8.61
CA LYS A 175 7.15 22.04 -8.76
C LYS A 175 8.51 21.76 -8.14
N HIS A 176 8.58 20.92 -7.11
CA HIS A 176 9.81 20.72 -6.31
C HIS A 176 10.38 19.32 -6.43
N HIS A 177 9.78 18.46 -7.25
CA HIS A 177 10.34 17.14 -7.53
C HIS A 177 11.37 17.23 -8.66
N SER A 178 12.60 16.77 -8.43
CA SER A 178 13.70 16.85 -9.40
C SER A 178 13.35 16.23 -10.75
N TYR A 179 12.62 15.11 -10.75
CA TYR A 179 12.20 14.42 -11.97
C TYR A 179 11.50 15.32 -13.01
N PHE A 180 10.75 16.34 -12.56
CA PHE A 180 10.02 17.25 -13.45
C PHE A 180 10.77 18.55 -13.76
N ASN A 181 11.85 18.83 -13.04
CA ASN A 181 12.53 20.14 -13.09
C ASN A 181 14.01 20.05 -13.48
N GLU A 182 14.50 18.87 -13.87
CA GLU A 182 15.78 18.68 -14.54
C GLU A 182 15.61 18.85 -16.05
N ILE A 183 15.33 20.10 -16.47
CA ILE A 183 15.40 20.50 -17.87
C ILE A 183 16.41 21.64 -18.00
#